data_7129f11a88e36804c4f4ba3a7173e299
#
_entry.id   7129f11a88e36804c4f4ba3a7173e299
#
_cell.length_a   1.000
_cell.length_b   1.000
_cell.length_c   1.000
_cell.angle_alpha   90.00
_cell.angle_beta   90.00
_cell.angle_gamma   90.00
#
_symmetry.space_group_name_H-M   'P 1'
#
loop_
_entity.id
_entity.type
_entity.pdbx_description
1 polymer ?
#
loop_
_entity_poly.entity_id
_entity_poly.type
_entity_poly.pdbx_seq_one_letter_code
_entity_poly.pdbx_strand_id
1 'polypeptide(L)'
;MVFRLEIVQCRGTPYEIGLAQAHLHAQTAKGRAFLRRTTHRLPWWFKLDGQRRMFDKFAPALWQEIEGLADGLGVGIECAAYHFGNGGLRPPIGGCSAVMSNGVYGRNYDFKARYYGARLVLVQPLGYHASVGTSELLTGWLDGMNEHGLCIGLHLIKMRPRFPGLSCVLINRIVLDQCATTAEAVALLRRLPHAMQYNYSLLDANGVAAVVEAAPGAVAVRTGDWLACTNHFQSALLRPLNRRSRHSEQRLPPLERWARQKLSAEQTFAALNNSRSPAFFHGYLRGAGTLHTLSAEPAKRRVLVGVGGDAAALDEDMLDIDFAGWVQGQDLPVSQLTGQLGGLAAPIDWPPKRKTTKRTTTKNKKKTSRELVHD
;
A
#
# COMPACT_ATOMS: atom_id res chain seq x y z
N MET A 1 11.17 13.92 -12.37
CA MET A 1 10.21 13.02 -13.03
C MET A 1 8.82 13.42 -12.58
N VAL A 2 7.95 13.77 -13.52
CA VAL A 2 6.53 13.98 -13.24
C VAL A 2 5.88 12.62 -12.99
N PHE A 3 5.21 12.48 -11.86
CA PHE A 3 4.46 11.29 -11.48
C PHE A 3 2.98 11.68 -11.37
N ARG A 4 2.10 10.80 -11.81
CA ARG A 4 0.64 11.04 -11.79
C ARG A 4 -0.04 10.01 -10.93
N LEU A 5 -0.90 10.47 -10.04
CA LEU A 5 -1.81 9.68 -9.23
C LEU A 5 -3.21 9.87 -9.83
N GLU A 6 -3.82 8.79 -10.31
CA GLU A 6 -5.21 8.83 -10.79
C GLU A 6 -6.16 8.96 -9.60
N ILE A 7 -7.17 9.82 -9.71
CA ILE A 7 -8.24 9.96 -8.71
C ILE A 7 -9.48 9.27 -9.26
N VAL A 8 -9.96 8.28 -8.52
CA VAL A 8 -11.09 7.42 -8.90
C VAL A 8 -12.18 7.55 -7.86
N GLN A 9 -13.39 7.81 -8.29
CA GLN A 9 -14.55 7.99 -7.42
C GLN A 9 -15.64 7.01 -7.85
N CYS A 10 -16.05 6.11 -6.95
CA CYS A 10 -17.04 5.07 -7.25
C CYS A 10 -18.06 4.95 -6.11
N ARG A 11 -19.34 4.90 -6.46
CA ARG A 11 -20.47 4.63 -5.56
C ARG A 11 -21.32 3.54 -6.15
N GLY A 12 -21.98 2.74 -5.32
CA GLY A 12 -22.89 1.68 -5.75
C GLY A 12 -22.70 0.38 -4.99
N THR A 13 -23.23 -0.69 -5.51
CA THR A 13 -22.95 -2.03 -4.98
C THR A 13 -21.47 -2.39 -5.15
N PRO A 14 -20.91 -3.29 -4.33
CA PRO A 14 -19.53 -3.73 -4.52
C PRO A 14 -19.25 -4.25 -5.93
N TYR A 15 -20.21 -4.96 -6.56
CA TYR A 15 -20.08 -5.42 -7.95
C TYR A 15 -19.97 -4.25 -8.94
N GLU A 16 -20.84 -3.23 -8.83
CA GLU A 16 -20.80 -2.04 -9.70
C GLU A 16 -19.50 -1.26 -9.53
N ILE A 17 -18.97 -1.16 -8.31
CA ILE A 17 -17.67 -0.56 -8.04
C ILE A 17 -16.56 -1.34 -8.75
N GLY A 18 -16.58 -2.66 -8.69
CA GLY A 18 -15.66 -3.51 -9.42
C GLY A 18 -15.72 -3.30 -10.93
N LEU A 19 -16.92 -3.26 -11.49
CA LEU A 19 -17.17 -3.02 -12.91
C LEU A 19 -16.64 -1.64 -13.36
N ALA A 20 -16.93 -0.58 -12.60
CA ALA A 20 -16.45 0.77 -12.87
C ALA A 20 -14.91 0.85 -12.81
N GLN A 21 -14.30 0.28 -11.79
CA GLN A 21 -12.83 0.22 -11.66
C GLN A 21 -12.18 -0.57 -12.81
N ALA A 22 -12.81 -1.65 -13.29
CA ALA A 22 -12.36 -2.42 -14.43
C ALA A 22 -12.30 -1.58 -15.71
N HIS A 23 -13.38 -0.84 -16.01
CA HIS A 23 -13.47 0.02 -17.18
C HIS A 23 -12.39 1.12 -17.15
N LEU A 24 -12.23 1.79 -16.02
CA LEU A 24 -11.17 2.80 -15.85
C LEU A 24 -9.77 2.17 -15.99
N HIS A 25 -9.54 1.01 -15.38
CA HIS A 25 -8.25 0.33 -15.48
C HIS A 25 -7.92 -0.09 -16.91
N ALA A 26 -8.88 -0.60 -17.67
CA ALA A 26 -8.71 -1.00 -19.06
C ALA A 26 -8.21 0.16 -19.96
N GLN A 27 -8.54 1.41 -19.61
CA GLN A 27 -8.09 2.61 -20.33
C GLN A 27 -6.64 3.00 -20.00
N THR A 28 -6.06 2.46 -18.94
CA THR A 28 -4.67 2.74 -18.55
C THR A 28 -3.68 1.94 -19.39
N ALA A 29 -2.41 2.38 -19.46
CA ALA A 29 -1.35 1.63 -20.10
C ALA A 29 -1.12 0.26 -19.42
N LYS A 30 -1.26 0.19 -18.08
CA LYS A 30 -1.14 -1.06 -17.30
C LYS A 30 -2.30 -2.02 -17.60
N GLY A 31 -3.53 -1.52 -17.64
CA GLY A 31 -4.72 -2.31 -17.98
C GLY A 31 -4.65 -2.84 -19.40
N ARG A 32 -4.34 -2.00 -20.37
CA ARG A 32 -4.12 -2.48 -21.76
C ARG A 32 -3.01 -3.51 -21.86
N ALA A 33 -1.92 -3.37 -21.10
CA ALA A 33 -0.85 -4.36 -21.07
C ALA A 33 -1.29 -5.66 -20.38
N PHE A 34 -2.17 -5.59 -19.39
CA PHE A 34 -2.79 -6.76 -18.78
C PHE A 34 -3.69 -7.50 -19.78
N LEU A 35 -4.61 -6.81 -20.42
CA LEU A 35 -5.56 -7.38 -21.38
C LEU A 35 -4.91 -7.97 -22.64
N ARG A 36 -3.75 -7.43 -23.08
CA ARG A 36 -3.00 -7.99 -24.24
C ARG A 36 -2.29 -9.31 -23.94
N ARG A 37 -2.29 -9.79 -22.70
CA ARG A 37 -1.74 -11.10 -22.38
C ARG A 37 -2.69 -12.18 -22.89
N THR A 38 -2.26 -12.97 -23.83
CA THR A 38 -3.06 -14.06 -24.45
C THR A 38 -3.35 -15.21 -23.48
N THR A 39 -2.53 -15.34 -22.42
CA THR A 39 -2.72 -16.36 -21.39
C THR A 39 -2.35 -15.80 -20.01
N HIS A 40 -3.29 -15.80 -19.11
CA HIS A 40 -3.06 -15.55 -17.69
C HIS A 40 -2.77 -16.88 -16.99
N ARG A 41 -1.54 -17.38 -17.12
CA ARG A 41 -1.14 -18.62 -16.43
C ARG A 41 -1.20 -18.41 -14.93
N LEU A 42 -2.12 -19.09 -14.29
CA LEU A 42 -2.21 -19.14 -12.84
C LEU A 42 -1.18 -20.13 -12.30
N PRO A 43 -0.54 -19.82 -11.16
CA PRO A 43 0.34 -20.79 -10.50
C PRO A 43 -0.45 -22.04 -10.08
N TRP A 44 0.15 -23.22 -10.18
CA TRP A 44 -0.46 -24.48 -9.82
C TRP A 44 -0.96 -24.56 -8.36
N TRP A 45 -0.36 -23.75 -7.49
CA TRP A 45 -0.73 -23.65 -6.07
C TRP A 45 -1.94 -22.75 -5.81
N PHE A 46 -2.38 -21.95 -6.79
CA PHE A 46 -3.57 -21.12 -6.63
C PHE A 46 -4.83 -21.98 -6.70
N LYS A 47 -5.69 -21.86 -5.70
CA LYS A 47 -6.96 -22.59 -5.60
C LYS A 47 -8.09 -21.59 -5.40
N LEU A 48 -8.99 -21.48 -6.38
CA LEU A 48 -10.12 -20.55 -6.36
C LEU A 48 -11.01 -20.78 -5.15
N ASP A 49 -11.40 -22.04 -4.87
CA ASP A 49 -12.27 -22.38 -3.73
C ASP A 49 -11.69 -21.96 -2.38
N GLY A 50 -10.38 -22.06 -2.24
CA GLY A 50 -9.69 -21.60 -1.02
C GLY A 50 -9.77 -20.09 -0.87
N GLN A 51 -9.65 -19.36 -1.97
CA GLN A 51 -9.82 -17.89 -1.98
C GLN A 51 -11.29 -17.54 -1.71
N ARG A 52 -12.24 -18.15 -2.41
CA ARG A 52 -13.67 -17.90 -2.22
C ARG A 52 -14.07 -18.05 -0.77
N ARG A 53 -13.77 -19.18 -0.13
CA ARG A 53 -14.07 -19.41 1.30
C ARG A 53 -13.47 -18.34 2.21
N MET A 54 -12.28 -17.83 1.91
CA MET A 54 -11.64 -16.78 2.70
C MET A 54 -12.38 -15.45 2.56
N PHE A 55 -12.77 -15.10 1.34
CA PHE A 55 -13.55 -13.88 1.08
C PHE A 55 -14.96 -14.00 1.66
N ASP A 56 -15.65 -15.10 1.49
CA ASP A 56 -16.98 -15.33 2.07
C ASP A 56 -16.99 -15.15 3.59
N LYS A 57 -15.90 -15.57 4.26
CA LYS A 57 -15.77 -15.46 5.71
C LYS A 57 -15.41 -14.05 6.20
N PHE A 58 -14.55 -13.33 5.49
CA PHE A 58 -13.94 -12.11 6.00
C PHE A 58 -14.27 -10.85 5.18
N ALA A 59 -14.62 -11.00 3.93
CA ALA A 59 -14.75 -9.88 3.01
C ALA A 59 -15.70 -10.17 1.82
N PRO A 60 -16.98 -10.53 2.06
CA PRO A 60 -17.91 -10.90 0.98
C PRO A 60 -18.11 -9.76 -0.04
N ALA A 61 -18.09 -8.49 0.40
CA ALA A 61 -18.15 -7.35 -0.52
C ALA A 61 -17.00 -7.34 -1.51
N LEU A 62 -15.77 -7.61 -1.06
CA LEU A 62 -14.61 -7.64 -1.95
C LEU A 62 -14.68 -8.78 -2.97
N TRP A 63 -15.37 -9.87 -2.64
CA TRP A 63 -15.60 -10.91 -3.65
C TRP A 63 -16.52 -10.42 -4.76
N GLN A 64 -17.63 -9.74 -4.42
CA GLN A 64 -18.52 -9.12 -5.41
C GLN A 64 -17.79 -8.08 -6.25
N GLU A 65 -16.88 -7.30 -5.66
CA GLU A 65 -16.03 -6.36 -6.38
C GLU A 65 -15.10 -7.08 -7.37
N ILE A 66 -14.54 -8.24 -6.99
CA ILE A 66 -13.73 -9.08 -7.89
C ILE A 66 -14.57 -9.67 -9.03
N GLU A 67 -15.83 -10.05 -8.78
CA GLU A 67 -16.76 -10.49 -9.81
C GLU A 67 -17.01 -9.35 -10.83
N GLY A 68 -17.29 -8.14 -10.35
CA GLY A 68 -17.43 -6.96 -11.22
C GLY A 68 -16.16 -6.63 -12.00
N LEU A 69 -14.99 -6.79 -11.39
CA LEU A 69 -13.69 -6.65 -12.09
C LEU A 69 -13.50 -7.71 -13.18
N ALA A 70 -13.90 -8.96 -12.93
CA ALA A 70 -13.81 -10.04 -13.91
C ALA A 70 -14.66 -9.73 -15.14
N ASP A 71 -15.92 -9.36 -14.94
CA ASP A 71 -16.87 -9.05 -16.00
C ASP A 71 -16.44 -7.80 -16.78
N GLY A 72 -16.06 -6.73 -16.10
CA GLY A 72 -15.66 -5.47 -16.74
C GLY A 72 -14.33 -5.56 -17.51
N LEU A 73 -13.45 -6.49 -17.17
CA LEU A 73 -12.21 -6.78 -17.91
C LEU A 73 -12.37 -7.91 -18.93
N GLY A 74 -13.51 -8.62 -18.94
CA GLY A 74 -13.73 -9.77 -19.82
C GLY A 74 -12.76 -10.92 -19.54
N VAL A 75 -12.42 -11.16 -18.25
CA VAL A 75 -11.50 -12.25 -17.83
C VAL A 75 -12.22 -13.23 -16.92
N GLY A 76 -11.74 -14.49 -16.87
CA GLY A 76 -12.31 -15.47 -15.94
C GLY A 76 -12.12 -15.05 -14.47
N ILE A 77 -13.07 -15.48 -13.61
CA ILE A 77 -13.07 -15.18 -12.16
C ILE A 77 -11.77 -15.63 -11.48
N GLU A 78 -11.18 -16.75 -11.89
CA GLU A 78 -9.91 -17.22 -11.36
C GLU A 78 -8.77 -16.24 -11.64
N CYS A 79 -8.76 -15.65 -12.84
CA CYS A 79 -7.79 -14.64 -13.24
C CYS A 79 -7.95 -13.37 -12.39
N ALA A 80 -9.18 -12.87 -12.25
CA ALA A 80 -9.48 -11.69 -11.45
C ALA A 80 -9.14 -11.94 -9.97
N ALA A 81 -9.57 -13.05 -9.38
CA ALA A 81 -9.29 -13.42 -7.99
C ALA A 81 -7.78 -13.58 -7.71
N TYR A 82 -7.00 -14.05 -8.67
CA TYR A 82 -5.56 -14.13 -8.53
C TYR A 82 -4.90 -12.76 -8.61
N HIS A 83 -5.20 -11.97 -9.64
CA HIS A 83 -4.49 -10.72 -9.91
C HIS A 83 -4.93 -9.56 -9.01
N PHE A 84 -6.21 -9.47 -8.69
CA PHE A 84 -6.82 -8.37 -7.94
C PHE A 84 -7.25 -8.78 -6.52
N GLY A 85 -7.25 -10.07 -6.23
CA GLY A 85 -7.44 -10.61 -4.89
C GLY A 85 -6.11 -10.84 -4.17
N ASN A 86 -5.93 -12.05 -3.67
CA ASN A 86 -4.85 -12.37 -2.73
C ASN A 86 -3.55 -12.91 -3.38
N GLY A 87 -3.59 -13.27 -4.67
CA GLY A 87 -2.49 -13.99 -5.35
C GLY A 87 -1.38 -13.11 -5.90
N GLY A 88 -1.73 -11.94 -6.43
CA GLY A 88 -0.86 -11.11 -7.27
C GLY A 88 0.19 -10.29 -6.54
N LEU A 89 0.08 -10.11 -5.23
CA LEU A 89 0.96 -9.25 -4.46
C LEU A 89 2.38 -9.82 -4.36
N ARG A 90 3.33 -9.14 -4.95
CA ARG A 90 4.78 -9.42 -4.84
C ARG A 90 5.49 -8.16 -4.38
N PRO A 91 5.44 -7.79 -3.10
CA PRO A 91 6.13 -6.60 -2.67
C PRO A 91 7.64 -6.82 -2.73
N PRO A 92 8.34 -5.98 -3.46
CA PRO A 92 9.77 -5.81 -3.31
C PRO A 92 10.05 -5.01 -2.04
N ILE A 93 11.31 -4.81 -1.75
CA ILE A 93 11.79 -3.97 -0.65
C ILE A 93 11.10 -2.59 -0.72
N GLY A 94 10.39 -2.21 0.36
CA GLY A 94 9.75 -0.92 0.56
C GLY A 94 10.03 -0.38 1.96
N GLY A 95 9.80 0.89 2.15
CA GLY A 95 9.83 1.57 3.44
C GLY A 95 8.49 2.26 3.69
N CYS A 96 8.17 2.53 4.93
CA CYS A 96 7.02 3.35 5.30
C CYS A 96 7.31 4.00 6.64
N SER A 97 6.77 5.20 6.84
CA SER A 97 6.86 5.94 8.10
C SER A 97 5.48 6.44 8.47
N ALA A 98 5.07 6.30 9.72
CA ALA A 98 3.82 6.91 10.19
C ALA A 98 3.98 7.55 11.55
N VAL A 99 3.18 8.58 11.78
CA VAL A 99 3.01 9.32 13.03
C VAL A 99 1.53 9.39 13.36
N MET A 100 1.16 9.06 14.58
CA MET A 100 -0.19 9.17 15.11
C MET A 100 -0.11 9.96 16.42
N SER A 101 -0.70 11.14 16.46
CA SER A 101 -0.67 12.02 17.64
C SER A 101 -1.66 13.16 17.51
N ASN A 102 -2.22 13.61 18.62
CA ASN A 102 -3.06 14.79 18.66
C ASN A 102 -4.24 14.76 17.67
N GLY A 103 -4.82 13.58 17.44
CA GLY A 103 -5.91 13.43 16.47
C GLY A 103 -5.46 13.57 15.01
N VAL A 104 -4.16 13.52 14.72
CA VAL A 104 -3.58 13.58 13.38
C VAL A 104 -2.88 12.26 13.03
N TYR A 105 -3.18 11.72 11.86
CA TYR A 105 -2.50 10.60 11.25
C TYR A 105 -1.63 11.08 10.10
N GLY A 106 -0.35 10.75 10.08
CA GLY A 106 0.55 11.08 8.97
C GLY A 106 1.35 9.87 8.51
N ARG A 107 1.55 9.72 7.18
CA ARG A 107 2.26 8.58 6.62
C ARG A 107 2.99 8.90 5.31
N ASN A 108 4.23 8.37 5.19
CA ASN A 108 4.95 8.24 3.92
C ASN A 108 4.90 6.79 3.43
N TYR A 109 4.68 6.63 2.13
CA TYR A 109 4.80 5.36 1.44
C TYR A 109 6.03 5.34 0.54
N ASP A 110 7.04 4.55 0.93
CA ASP A 110 8.30 4.42 0.19
C ASP A 110 8.29 3.08 -0.54
N PHE A 111 8.35 3.12 -1.87
CA PHE A 111 8.25 1.90 -2.66
C PHE A 111 8.95 2.02 -4.01
N LYS A 112 8.93 0.95 -4.79
CA LYS A 112 9.39 0.98 -6.18
C LYS A 112 8.28 1.50 -7.09
N ALA A 113 8.51 2.65 -7.72
CA ALA A 113 7.54 3.32 -8.58
C ALA A 113 6.94 2.40 -9.66
N ARG A 114 7.72 1.46 -10.20
CA ARG A 114 7.26 0.49 -11.23
C ARG A 114 6.15 -0.47 -10.78
N TYR A 115 6.01 -0.68 -9.46
CA TYR A 115 4.99 -1.58 -8.90
C TYR A 115 3.84 -0.81 -8.22
N TYR A 116 3.95 0.49 -8.11
CA TYR A 116 2.93 1.32 -7.48
C TYR A 116 1.68 1.41 -8.36
N GLY A 117 0.51 1.20 -7.78
CA GLY A 117 -0.79 1.32 -8.44
C GLY A 117 -1.02 2.74 -8.98
N ALA A 118 -0.55 3.75 -8.23
CA ALA A 118 -0.69 5.16 -8.54
C ALA A 118 -2.15 5.61 -8.68
N ARG A 119 -2.98 5.17 -7.72
CA ARG A 119 -4.40 5.52 -7.67
C ARG A 119 -4.78 5.95 -6.26
N LEU A 120 -5.45 7.09 -6.17
CA LEU A 120 -6.22 7.51 -5.01
C LEU A 120 -7.68 7.19 -5.31
N VAL A 121 -8.29 6.39 -4.47
CA VAL A 121 -9.63 5.87 -4.74
C VAL A 121 -10.55 6.25 -3.60
N LEU A 122 -11.70 6.81 -3.95
CA LEU A 122 -12.82 7.07 -3.04
C LEU A 122 -13.93 6.09 -3.42
N VAL A 123 -14.34 5.26 -2.48
CA VAL A 123 -15.42 4.30 -2.69
C VAL A 123 -16.50 4.43 -1.63
N GLN A 124 -17.75 4.30 -2.05
CA GLN A 124 -18.91 4.23 -1.16
C GLN A 124 -19.73 3.00 -1.51
N PRO A 125 -19.32 1.82 -0.99
CA PRO A 125 -20.00 0.57 -1.30
C PRO A 125 -21.28 0.44 -0.47
N LEU A 126 -22.36 0.06 -1.12
CA LEU A 126 -23.65 -0.15 -0.46
C LEU A 126 -23.54 -1.23 0.62
N GLY A 127 -23.92 -0.90 1.85
CA GLY A 127 -23.89 -1.81 3.00
C GLY A 127 -22.52 -1.93 3.71
N TYR A 128 -21.53 -1.15 3.30
CA TYR A 128 -20.19 -1.09 3.92
C TYR A 128 -19.74 0.36 4.09
N HIS A 129 -18.72 0.59 4.89
CA HIS A 129 -18.21 1.96 5.13
C HIS A 129 -17.57 2.54 3.87
N ALA A 130 -17.92 3.78 3.57
CA ALA A 130 -17.21 4.55 2.57
C ALA A 130 -15.76 4.78 2.99
N SER A 131 -14.82 4.76 2.04
CA SER A 131 -13.40 4.98 2.34
C SER A 131 -12.66 5.72 1.22
N VAL A 132 -11.61 6.45 1.61
CA VAL A 132 -10.64 7.11 0.74
C VAL A 132 -9.25 6.55 1.04
N GLY A 133 -8.47 6.22 0.03
CA GLY A 133 -7.12 5.71 0.23
C GLY A 133 -6.34 5.47 -1.05
N THR A 134 -5.03 5.25 -0.89
CA THR A 134 -4.18 4.86 -2.01
C THR A 134 -4.30 3.36 -2.25
N SER A 135 -4.55 2.99 -3.51
CA SER A 135 -4.95 1.64 -3.88
C SER A 135 -3.80 0.82 -4.50
N GLU A 136 -3.82 -0.47 -4.22
CA GLU A 136 -3.01 -1.48 -4.88
C GLU A 136 -3.87 -2.69 -5.24
N LEU A 137 -3.58 -3.37 -6.35
CA LEU A 137 -4.35 -4.50 -6.88
C LEU A 137 -5.81 -4.15 -7.26
N LEU A 138 -6.17 -2.89 -7.43
CA LEU A 138 -7.52 -2.32 -7.60
C LEU A 138 -8.43 -2.45 -6.37
N THR A 139 -8.40 -3.54 -5.64
CA THR A 139 -9.27 -3.87 -4.50
C THR A 139 -8.67 -3.57 -3.13
N GLY A 140 -7.36 -3.44 -3.03
CA GLY A 140 -6.65 -3.31 -1.75
C GLY A 140 -6.19 -1.88 -1.45
N TRP A 141 -6.01 -1.56 -0.16
CA TRP A 141 -5.51 -0.26 0.31
C TRP A 141 -4.10 -0.34 0.86
N LEU A 142 -3.24 0.61 0.47
CA LEU A 142 -1.91 0.83 1.09
C LEU A 142 -2.07 1.61 2.40
N ASP A 143 -2.92 2.61 2.37
CA ASP A 143 -3.37 3.46 3.47
C ASP A 143 -4.70 4.10 3.11
N GLY A 144 -5.36 4.67 4.10
CA GLY A 144 -6.62 5.37 3.89
C GLY A 144 -7.36 5.68 5.18
N MET A 145 -8.53 6.28 5.01
CA MET A 145 -9.48 6.64 6.07
C MET A 145 -10.90 6.27 5.63
N ASN A 146 -11.74 5.83 6.55
CA ASN A 146 -13.16 5.63 6.27
C ASN A 146 -14.06 6.76 6.79
N GLU A 147 -15.35 6.70 6.50
CA GLU A 147 -16.35 7.71 6.86
C GLU A 147 -16.53 7.91 8.36
N HIS A 148 -16.09 6.96 9.18
CA HIS A 148 -16.06 7.10 10.63
C HIS A 148 -14.79 7.77 11.14
N GLY A 149 -13.84 8.07 10.26
CA GLY A 149 -12.53 8.64 10.60
C GLY A 149 -11.54 7.61 11.12
N LEU A 150 -11.74 6.32 10.88
CA LEU A 150 -10.70 5.33 11.13
C LEU A 150 -9.64 5.38 10.04
N CYS A 151 -8.40 5.69 10.41
CA CYS A 151 -7.23 5.64 9.53
C CYS A 151 -6.46 4.33 9.73
N ILE A 152 -5.95 3.77 8.62
CA ILE A 152 -5.03 2.63 8.64
C ILE A 152 -3.93 2.78 7.59
N GLY A 153 -2.72 2.27 7.89
CA GLY A 153 -1.63 2.17 6.93
C GLY A 153 -0.76 0.95 7.21
N LEU A 154 -0.29 0.30 6.14
CA LEU A 154 0.56 -0.87 6.24
C LEU A 154 2.05 -0.54 6.21
N HIS A 155 2.86 -1.29 6.95
CA HIS A 155 4.33 -1.17 6.99
C HIS A 155 4.95 -2.56 6.83
N LEU A 156 5.59 -2.78 5.68
CA LEU A 156 6.23 -4.07 5.38
C LEU A 156 7.39 -4.34 6.34
N ILE A 157 7.36 -5.47 7.03
CA ILE A 157 8.48 -5.96 7.84
C ILE A 157 9.33 -6.93 6.99
N LYS A 158 8.68 -8.00 6.51
CA LYS A 158 9.33 -8.97 5.64
C LYS A 158 8.33 -9.91 4.96
N MET A 159 8.75 -10.43 3.83
CA MET A 159 7.89 -11.21 2.95
C MET A 159 8.25 -12.67 2.75
N ARG A 160 9.04 -13.27 3.57
CA ARG A 160 9.38 -14.68 3.34
C ARG A 160 9.39 -15.48 4.64
N PRO A 161 8.83 -16.69 4.61
CA PRO A 161 7.97 -17.29 3.61
C PRO A 161 6.57 -16.66 3.61
N ARG A 162 5.79 -16.80 2.50
CA ARG A 162 4.38 -16.45 2.45
C ARG A 162 3.57 -17.63 2.98
N PHE A 163 2.69 -17.37 3.92
CA PHE A 163 1.77 -18.35 4.51
C PHE A 163 0.39 -18.25 3.88
N PRO A 164 -0.46 -19.28 3.98
CA PRO A 164 -1.88 -19.16 3.71
C PRO A 164 -2.48 -18.02 4.52
N GLY A 165 -3.22 -17.12 3.88
CA GLY A 165 -3.82 -15.97 4.55
C GLY A 165 -4.09 -14.82 3.59
N LEU A 166 -4.55 -13.71 4.16
CA LEU A 166 -4.85 -12.48 3.42
C LEU A 166 -3.59 -11.62 3.22
N SER A 167 -3.53 -10.95 2.07
CA SER A 167 -2.51 -9.95 1.81
C SER A 167 -2.77 -8.68 2.63
N CYS A 168 -1.73 -7.94 2.98
CA CYS A 168 -1.82 -6.75 3.79
C CYS A 168 -2.72 -5.65 3.20
N VAL A 169 -2.74 -5.51 1.88
CA VAL A 169 -3.56 -4.49 1.20
C VAL A 169 -5.06 -4.84 1.28
N LEU A 170 -5.41 -6.12 1.21
CA LEU A 170 -6.78 -6.57 1.44
C LEU A 170 -7.18 -6.43 2.92
N ILE A 171 -6.26 -6.71 3.84
CA ILE A 171 -6.49 -6.53 5.28
C ILE A 171 -6.83 -5.06 5.58
N ASN A 172 -6.09 -4.08 5.03
CA ASN A 172 -6.42 -2.67 5.20
C ASN A 172 -7.82 -2.35 4.66
N ARG A 173 -8.17 -2.87 3.49
CA ARG A 173 -9.50 -2.66 2.92
C ARG A 173 -10.59 -3.27 3.80
N ILE A 174 -10.45 -4.51 4.26
CA ILE A 174 -11.40 -5.19 5.13
C ILE A 174 -11.62 -4.41 6.43
N VAL A 175 -10.54 -3.86 7.01
CA VAL A 175 -10.64 -3.04 8.22
C VAL A 175 -11.44 -1.77 7.96
N LEU A 176 -11.16 -1.04 6.87
CA LEU A 176 -11.87 0.20 6.55
C LEU A 176 -13.33 -0.04 6.16
N ASP A 177 -13.65 -1.16 5.53
CA ASP A 177 -15.02 -1.52 5.14
C ASP A 177 -15.92 -1.92 6.34
N GLN A 178 -15.32 -2.36 7.49
CA GLN A 178 -16.06 -3.03 8.55
C GLN A 178 -15.88 -2.44 9.95
N CYS A 179 -14.88 -1.60 10.18
CA CYS A 179 -14.55 -1.08 11.51
C CYS A 179 -14.73 0.44 11.56
N ALA A 180 -15.36 0.95 12.63
CA ALA A 180 -15.51 2.37 12.87
C ALA A 180 -14.42 2.92 13.83
N THR A 181 -13.84 2.07 14.67
CA THR A 181 -12.92 2.45 15.75
C THR A 181 -11.62 1.65 15.72
N THR A 182 -10.58 2.21 16.33
CA THR A 182 -9.30 1.51 16.55
C THR A 182 -9.50 0.21 17.35
N ALA A 183 -10.40 0.18 18.31
CA ALA A 183 -10.67 -1.03 19.10
C ALA A 183 -11.25 -2.15 18.25
N GLU A 184 -12.23 -1.86 17.39
CA GLU A 184 -12.80 -2.81 16.44
C GLU A 184 -11.75 -3.29 15.43
N ALA A 185 -10.93 -2.37 14.90
CA ALA A 185 -9.85 -2.70 13.99
C ALA A 185 -8.82 -3.65 14.61
N VAL A 186 -8.41 -3.41 15.86
CA VAL A 186 -7.51 -4.30 16.61
C VAL A 186 -8.13 -5.67 16.82
N ALA A 187 -9.43 -5.74 17.20
CA ALA A 187 -10.13 -6.99 17.40
C ALA A 187 -10.23 -7.80 16.07
N LEU A 188 -10.51 -7.12 14.96
CA LEU A 188 -10.56 -7.75 13.64
C LEU A 188 -9.17 -8.22 13.19
N LEU A 189 -8.14 -7.40 13.29
CA LEU A 189 -6.75 -7.72 12.93
C LEU A 189 -6.21 -8.95 13.69
N ARG A 190 -6.64 -9.17 14.92
CA ARG A 190 -6.28 -10.38 15.70
C ARG A 190 -6.92 -11.67 15.14
N ARG A 191 -8.04 -11.56 14.43
CA ARG A 191 -8.80 -12.69 13.86
C ARG A 191 -8.44 -12.99 12.42
N LEU A 192 -7.92 -11.99 11.68
CA LEU A 192 -7.58 -12.15 10.28
C LEU A 192 -6.32 -13.02 10.09
N PRO A 193 -6.31 -13.94 9.10
CA PRO A 193 -5.14 -14.74 8.78
C PRO A 193 -4.11 -13.91 8.01
N HIS A 194 -3.02 -13.53 8.66
CA HIS A 194 -1.93 -12.76 8.05
C HIS A 194 -1.02 -13.66 7.21
N ALA A 195 -0.93 -13.40 5.90
CA ALA A 195 -0.05 -14.15 5.00
C ALA A 195 1.44 -13.77 5.14
N MET A 196 1.74 -12.64 5.78
CA MET A 196 3.08 -12.04 5.82
C MET A 196 3.27 -11.22 7.10
N GLN A 197 4.48 -10.67 7.28
CA GLN A 197 4.85 -9.85 8.43
C GLN A 197 4.68 -8.36 8.13
N TYR A 198 3.78 -7.71 8.88
CA TYR A 198 3.46 -6.28 8.73
C TYR A 198 3.20 -5.62 10.08
N ASN A 199 3.45 -4.29 10.13
CA ASN A 199 2.79 -3.43 11.10
C ASN A 199 1.62 -2.74 10.41
N TYR A 200 0.54 -2.52 11.17
CA TYR A 200 -0.59 -1.68 10.82
C TYR A 200 -0.65 -0.52 11.81
N SER A 201 -0.52 0.71 11.32
CA SER A 201 -0.70 1.93 12.11
C SER A 201 -2.15 2.36 12.05
N LEU A 202 -2.77 2.67 13.18
CA LEU A 202 -4.18 2.98 13.32
C LEU A 202 -4.37 4.26 14.12
N LEU A 203 -5.35 5.09 13.71
CA LEU A 203 -5.86 6.22 14.46
C LEU A 203 -7.33 6.41 14.13
N ASP A 204 -8.20 6.62 15.13
CA ASP A 204 -9.62 6.91 14.90
C ASP A 204 -10.02 8.37 15.24
N ALA A 205 -11.28 8.70 14.99
CA ALA A 205 -11.85 10.02 15.23
C ALA A 205 -11.83 10.44 16.71
N ASN A 206 -11.73 9.49 17.63
CA ASN A 206 -11.62 9.76 19.08
C ASN A 206 -10.15 10.00 19.51
N GLY A 207 -9.20 9.95 18.58
CA GLY A 207 -7.78 10.12 18.85
C GLY A 207 -7.11 8.87 19.43
N VAL A 208 -7.77 7.72 19.42
CA VAL A 208 -7.21 6.46 19.91
C VAL A 208 -6.23 5.90 18.87
N ALA A 209 -4.96 5.81 19.26
CA ALA A 209 -3.90 5.30 18.39
C ALA A 209 -3.49 3.86 18.77
N ALA A 210 -3.18 3.06 17.73
CA ALA A 210 -2.56 1.74 17.92
C ALA A 210 -1.58 1.40 16.80
N VAL A 211 -0.59 0.57 17.10
CA VAL A 211 0.21 -0.16 16.13
C VAL A 211 -0.01 -1.65 16.36
N VAL A 212 -0.57 -2.32 15.37
CA VAL A 212 -0.75 -3.77 15.37
C VAL A 212 0.42 -4.40 14.60
N GLU A 213 1.28 -5.08 15.32
CA GLU A 213 2.38 -5.85 14.78
C GLU A 213 1.89 -7.26 14.49
N ALA A 214 1.92 -7.70 13.24
CA ALA A 214 1.34 -8.96 12.82
C ALA A 214 2.32 -9.84 12.05
N ALA A 215 2.37 -11.10 12.42
CA ALA A 215 3.05 -12.17 11.72
C ALA A 215 2.10 -13.37 11.59
N PRO A 216 2.32 -14.29 10.65
CA PRO A 216 1.54 -15.53 10.60
C PRO A 216 1.51 -16.23 11.95
N GLY A 217 0.30 -16.36 12.53
CA GLY A 217 0.06 -17.01 13.82
C GLY A 217 0.37 -16.18 15.08
N ALA A 218 0.82 -14.90 14.95
CA ALA A 218 1.11 -14.08 16.11
C ALA A 218 0.79 -12.60 15.86
N VAL A 219 0.15 -11.95 16.84
CA VAL A 219 -0.21 -10.53 16.78
C VAL A 219 0.13 -9.89 18.13
N ALA A 220 0.83 -8.76 18.10
CA ALA A 220 1.06 -7.88 19.24
C ALA A 220 0.49 -6.50 18.97
N VAL A 221 0.07 -5.79 20.02
CA VAL A 221 -0.53 -4.45 19.92
C VAL A 221 0.22 -3.49 20.83
N ARG A 222 0.55 -2.33 20.30
CA ARG A 222 1.07 -1.18 21.05
C ARG A 222 0.04 -0.06 20.99
N THR A 223 -0.27 0.54 22.12
CA THR A 223 -1.17 1.69 22.26
C THR A 223 -0.47 2.83 23.01
N GLY A 224 -0.95 4.04 22.88
CA GLY A 224 -0.43 5.21 23.57
C GLY A 224 -1.05 6.50 23.03
N ASP A 225 -0.84 7.61 23.74
CA ASP A 225 -1.33 8.94 23.35
C ASP A 225 -0.66 9.46 22.07
N TRP A 226 0.51 8.95 21.77
CA TRP A 226 1.24 9.17 20.53
C TRP A 226 2.00 7.90 20.14
N LEU A 227 2.10 7.64 18.86
CA LEU A 227 2.83 6.49 18.33
C LEU A 227 3.56 6.87 17.03
N ALA A 228 4.68 6.22 16.82
CA ALA A 228 5.39 6.21 15.55
C ALA A 228 5.57 4.76 15.08
N CYS A 229 5.55 4.58 13.76
CA CYS A 229 5.66 3.27 13.13
C CYS A 229 6.57 3.31 11.92
N THR A 230 7.43 2.31 11.81
CA THR A 230 8.31 2.05 10.67
C THR A 230 8.29 0.56 10.30
N ASN A 231 9.32 0.05 9.63
CA ASN A 231 9.35 -1.31 9.08
C ASN A 231 10.13 -2.30 9.96
N HIS A 232 9.89 -2.28 11.27
CA HIS A 232 10.40 -3.30 12.19
C HIS A 232 9.45 -3.47 13.37
N PHE A 233 9.42 -4.64 13.97
CA PHE A 233 8.67 -4.93 15.19
C PHE A 233 9.38 -4.35 16.41
N GLN A 234 8.61 -3.79 17.33
CA GLN A 234 9.10 -3.23 18.58
C GLN A 234 8.65 -4.04 19.80
N SER A 235 7.55 -4.82 19.68
CA SER A 235 7.05 -5.67 20.75
C SER A 235 8.07 -6.76 21.12
N ALA A 236 8.14 -7.12 22.39
CA ALA A 236 9.01 -8.20 22.86
C ALA A 236 8.70 -9.54 22.17
N LEU A 237 7.42 -9.79 21.86
CA LEU A 237 6.96 -11.00 21.20
C LEU A 237 7.52 -11.16 19.77
N LEU A 238 7.47 -10.08 18.96
CA LEU A 238 7.77 -10.17 17.53
C LEU A 238 9.15 -9.62 17.15
N ARG A 239 9.79 -8.83 18.01
CA ARG A 239 11.14 -8.28 17.77
C ARG A 239 12.19 -9.32 17.35
N PRO A 240 12.18 -10.57 17.88
CA PRO A 240 13.11 -11.61 17.42
C PRO A 240 12.98 -11.97 15.93
N LEU A 241 11.82 -11.68 15.29
CA LEU A 241 11.59 -11.91 13.87
C LEU A 241 12.16 -10.81 12.97
N ASN A 242 12.61 -9.70 13.53
CA ASN A 242 13.23 -8.62 12.76
C ASN A 242 14.49 -9.14 12.06
N ARG A 243 14.66 -8.71 10.83
CA ARG A 243 15.96 -8.78 10.16
C ARG A 243 16.60 -7.40 10.15
N ARG A 244 17.88 -7.33 9.83
CA ARG A 244 18.63 -6.07 9.76
C ARG A 244 17.84 -5.03 8.98
N SER A 245 17.29 -4.05 9.70
CA SER A 245 16.44 -2.97 9.19
C SER A 245 16.98 -1.60 9.60
N ARG A 246 18.32 -1.44 9.53
CA ARG A 246 19.03 -0.24 9.99
C ARG A 246 18.34 1.06 9.51
N HIS A 247 17.90 1.10 8.26
CA HIS A 247 17.21 2.26 7.71
C HIS A 247 15.83 2.51 8.35
N SER A 248 15.12 1.45 8.75
CA SER A 248 13.85 1.55 9.48
C SER A 248 14.07 2.05 10.91
N GLU A 249 15.08 1.55 11.58
CA GLU A 249 15.45 1.93 12.95
C GLU A 249 15.92 3.39 13.02
N GLN A 250 16.67 3.86 12.01
CA GLN A 250 17.14 5.25 11.93
C GLN A 250 16.01 6.27 11.72
N ARG A 251 14.91 5.87 11.07
CA ARG A 251 13.75 6.76 10.86
C ARG A 251 12.85 6.91 12.09
N LEU A 252 12.87 5.95 13.00
CA LEU A 252 11.95 5.93 14.14
C LEU A 252 12.13 7.12 15.11
N PRO A 253 13.36 7.46 15.59
CA PRO A 253 13.53 8.54 16.57
C PRO A 253 13.03 9.93 16.11
N PRO A 254 13.26 10.39 14.87
CA PRO A 254 12.66 11.64 14.39
C PRO A 254 11.13 11.59 14.36
N LEU A 255 10.53 10.46 13.96
CA LEU A 255 9.07 10.31 13.97
C LEU A 255 8.48 10.38 15.38
N GLU A 256 9.13 9.74 16.35
CA GLU A 256 8.73 9.82 17.77
C GLU A 256 8.83 11.24 18.32
N ARG A 257 9.83 12.01 17.88
CA ARG A 257 9.97 13.42 18.25
C ARG A 257 8.79 14.23 17.71
N TRP A 258 8.40 14.05 16.45
CA TRP A 258 7.26 14.75 15.86
C TRP A 258 5.95 14.35 16.52
N ALA A 259 5.78 13.08 16.85
CA ALA A 259 4.60 12.61 17.58
C ALA A 259 4.44 13.32 18.94
N ARG A 260 5.53 13.56 19.66
CA ARG A 260 5.52 14.32 20.92
C ARG A 260 5.23 15.82 20.75
N GLN A 261 5.55 16.38 19.57
CA GLN A 261 5.32 17.81 19.27
C GLN A 261 3.85 18.16 18.98
N LYS A 262 2.97 17.17 18.84
CA LYS A 262 1.53 17.36 18.58
C LYS A 262 1.26 18.27 17.37
N LEU A 263 1.93 17.99 16.26
CA LEU A 263 1.83 18.76 15.02
C LEU A 263 0.39 18.75 14.46
N SER A 264 0.01 19.82 13.73
CA SER A 264 -1.22 19.84 12.94
C SER A 264 -1.11 18.89 11.73
N ALA A 265 -2.20 18.69 10.98
CA ALA A 265 -2.20 17.86 9.78
C ALA A 265 -1.26 18.43 8.71
N GLU A 266 -1.26 19.74 8.50
CA GLU A 266 -0.37 20.44 7.56
C GLU A 266 1.10 20.37 8.00
N GLN A 267 1.36 20.58 9.29
CA GLN A 267 2.72 20.45 9.84
C GLN A 267 3.24 19.01 9.74
N THR A 268 2.38 18.03 10.02
CA THR A 268 2.71 16.61 9.88
C THR A 268 2.97 16.26 8.42
N PHE A 269 2.12 16.74 7.51
CA PHE A 269 2.30 16.59 6.08
C PHE A 269 3.65 17.20 5.64
N ALA A 270 3.92 18.44 5.99
CA ALA A 270 5.16 19.15 5.63
C ALA A 270 6.41 18.46 6.21
N ALA A 271 6.36 17.96 7.45
CA ALA A 271 7.46 17.22 8.06
C ALA A 271 7.77 15.90 7.33
N LEU A 272 6.74 15.19 6.88
CA LEU A 272 6.87 13.92 6.15
C LEU A 272 7.22 14.14 4.67
N ASN A 273 6.60 15.10 4.00
CA ASN A 273 6.73 15.36 2.56
C ASN A 273 7.94 16.25 2.19
N ASN A 274 8.79 16.56 3.09
CA ASN A 274 9.99 17.36 2.85
C ASN A 274 11.13 16.47 2.35
N SER A 275 11.69 16.79 1.19
CA SER A 275 12.82 16.05 0.60
C SER A 275 14.09 16.06 1.47
N ARG A 276 14.22 16.98 2.43
CA ARG A 276 15.31 17.02 3.42
C ARG A 276 15.01 16.26 4.70
N SER A 277 13.78 15.77 4.83
CA SER A 277 13.33 15.03 6.00
C SER A 277 14.04 13.68 6.14
N PRO A 278 14.42 13.25 7.36
CA PRO A 278 14.95 11.93 7.60
C PRO A 278 13.94 10.80 7.34
N ALA A 279 12.64 11.12 7.27
CA ALA A 279 11.57 10.18 6.93
C ALA A 279 11.30 10.10 5.42
N PHE A 280 11.95 10.94 4.59
CA PHE A 280 11.81 10.95 3.15
C PHE A 280 12.89 10.10 2.48
N PHE A 281 12.50 9.18 1.60
CA PHE A 281 13.42 8.25 0.95
C PHE A 281 13.73 8.64 -0.50
N HIS A 282 15.01 8.90 -0.80
CA HIS A 282 15.51 9.39 -2.08
C HIS A 282 16.10 8.31 -3.01
N GLY A 283 15.71 7.07 -2.86
CA GLY A 283 16.28 5.97 -3.64
C GLY A 283 15.82 5.88 -5.10
N TYR A 284 15.28 6.94 -5.69
CA TYR A 284 14.66 6.93 -7.03
C TYR A 284 15.59 6.43 -8.14
N LEU A 285 16.88 6.76 -8.09
CA LEU A 285 17.88 6.25 -9.04
C LEU A 285 18.02 4.72 -8.98
N ARG A 286 17.67 4.11 -7.85
CA ARG A 286 17.58 2.66 -7.65
C ARG A 286 16.16 2.13 -7.86
N GLY A 287 15.27 2.98 -8.33
CA GLY A 287 13.87 2.70 -8.66
C GLY A 287 12.92 2.67 -7.47
N ALA A 288 13.32 3.15 -6.28
CA ALA A 288 12.47 3.23 -5.09
C ALA A 288 12.64 4.58 -4.39
N GLY A 289 11.57 5.10 -3.78
CA GLY A 289 11.58 6.35 -3.03
C GLY A 289 10.23 6.60 -2.41
N THR A 290 10.07 7.74 -1.72
CA THR A 290 8.75 8.18 -1.22
C THR A 290 7.87 8.53 -2.41
N LEU A 291 6.76 7.82 -2.57
CA LEU A 291 5.87 7.94 -3.71
C LEU A 291 4.68 8.85 -3.41
N HIS A 292 4.14 8.76 -2.20
CA HIS A 292 3.12 9.67 -1.71
C HIS A 292 3.27 9.91 -0.21
N THR A 293 2.72 11.03 0.23
CA THR A 293 2.48 11.38 1.62
C THR A 293 0.99 11.55 1.84
N LEU A 294 0.47 10.99 2.93
CA LEU A 294 -0.89 11.18 3.38
C LEU A 294 -0.86 11.74 4.79
N SER A 295 -1.67 12.78 5.07
CA SER A 295 -1.96 13.26 6.42
C SER A 295 -3.47 13.43 6.58
N ALA A 296 -4.03 13.01 7.71
CA ALA A 296 -5.45 13.05 7.93
C ALA A 296 -5.81 13.60 9.32
N GLU A 297 -6.96 14.27 9.37
CA GLU A 297 -7.67 14.67 10.59
C GLU A 297 -8.93 13.80 10.74
N PRO A 298 -8.85 12.62 11.38
CA PRO A 298 -9.94 11.67 11.53
C PRO A 298 -11.26 12.28 11.98
N ALA A 299 -11.24 13.12 13.02
CA ALA A 299 -12.45 13.77 13.58
C ALA A 299 -13.15 14.68 12.55
N LYS A 300 -12.40 15.30 11.64
CA LYS A 300 -12.93 16.16 10.56
C LYS A 300 -13.22 15.40 9.27
N ARG A 301 -12.79 14.14 9.15
CA ARG A 301 -12.79 13.37 7.87
C ARG A 301 -12.10 14.12 6.75
N ARG A 302 -11.01 14.82 7.07
CA ARG A 302 -10.18 15.57 6.12
C ARG A 302 -8.89 14.81 5.82
N VAL A 303 -8.50 14.74 4.56
CA VAL A 303 -7.29 14.04 4.12
C VAL A 303 -6.46 14.92 3.19
N LEU A 304 -5.19 15.11 3.53
CA LEU A 304 -4.18 15.75 2.69
C LEU A 304 -3.38 14.67 1.99
N VAL A 305 -3.24 14.76 0.67
CA VAL A 305 -2.45 13.81 -0.14
C VAL A 305 -1.51 14.57 -1.06
N GLY A 306 -0.25 14.17 -1.09
CA GLY A 306 0.74 14.70 -2.03
C GLY A 306 1.60 13.61 -2.65
N VAL A 307 2.11 13.88 -3.84
CA VAL A 307 2.93 12.96 -4.63
C VAL A 307 4.37 13.47 -4.72
N GLY A 308 5.34 12.61 -4.41
CA GLY A 308 6.75 13.01 -4.39
C GLY A 308 7.10 13.83 -3.15
N GLY A 309 8.13 14.68 -3.24
CA GLY A 309 8.60 15.53 -2.14
C GLY A 309 8.37 17.02 -2.40
N ASP A 310 8.35 17.76 -1.29
CA ASP A 310 8.17 19.22 -1.26
C ASP A 310 6.81 19.71 -1.82
N ALA A 311 5.79 18.83 -1.88
CA ALA A 311 4.45 19.16 -2.36
C ALA A 311 3.78 20.27 -1.53
N ALA A 312 4.05 20.32 -0.24
CA ALA A 312 3.53 21.37 0.63
C ALA A 312 4.12 22.78 0.35
N ALA A 313 5.22 22.86 -0.39
CA ALA A 313 5.81 24.14 -0.82
C ALA A 313 5.22 24.64 -2.15
N LEU A 314 4.48 23.77 -2.84
CA LEU A 314 3.85 24.01 -4.13
C LEU A 314 2.37 23.64 -3.98
N ASP A 315 1.51 24.56 -3.56
CA ASP A 315 0.09 24.31 -3.25
C ASP A 315 -0.66 23.49 -4.34
N GLU A 316 -0.16 23.47 -5.57
CA GLU A 316 -0.69 22.72 -6.70
C GLU A 316 -0.41 21.19 -6.63
N ASP A 317 0.56 20.75 -5.81
CA ASP A 317 1.00 19.36 -5.71
C ASP A 317 0.39 18.63 -4.48
N MET A 318 -0.50 19.29 -3.74
CA MET A 318 -1.21 18.76 -2.59
C MET A 318 -2.72 18.83 -2.81
N LEU A 319 -3.39 17.70 -2.63
CA LEU A 319 -4.85 17.61 -2.65
C LEU A 319 -5.38 17.62 -1.21
N ASP A 320 -6.29 18.55 -0.92
CA ASP A 320 -7.04 18.63 0.32
C ASP A 320 -8.46 18.11 0.08
N ILE A 321 -8.81 17.04 0.76
CA ILE A 321 -10.07 16.30 0.56
C ILE A 321 -10.98 16.50 1.77
N ASP A 322 -12.11 17.16 1.57
CA ASP A 322 -13.27 17.06 2.45
C ASP A 322 -13.99 15.73 2.18
N PHE A 323 -13.54 14.68 2.87
CA PHE A 323 -14.14 13.36 2.69
C PHE A 323 -15.55 13.27 3.27
N ALA A 324 -15.90 14.10 4.27
CA ALA A 324 -17.27 14.17 4.78
C ALA A 324 -18.22 14.71 3.72
N GLY A 325 -17.85 15.79 3.04
CA GLY A 325 -18.61 16.35 1.91
C GLY A 325 -18.71 15.36 0.74
N TRP A 326 -17.63 14.63 0.44
CA TRP A 326 -17.65 13.59 -0.60
C TRP A 326 -18.65 12.46 -0.29
N VAL A 327 -18.72 11.97 0.94
CA VAL A 327 -19.69 10.95 1.38
C VAL A 327 -21.13 11.46 1.21
N GLN A 328 -21.36 12.79 1.33
CA GLN A 328 -22.65 13.44 1.12
C GLN A 328 -22.96 13.73 -0.36
N GLY A 329 -22.10 13.29 -1.29
CA GLY A 329 -22.32 13.42 -2.73
C GLY A 329 -21.54 14.54 -3.42
N GLN A 330 -20.64 15.25 -2.72
CA GLN A 330 -19.81 16.30 -3.31
C GLN A 330 -18.56 15.68 -3.96
N ASP A 331 -18.60 15.49 -5.27
CA ASP A 331 -17.46 14.91 -6.00
C ASP A 331 -16.26 15.85 -6.03
N LEU A 332 -15.07 15.25 -6.00
CA LEU A 332 -13.84 15.99 -6.23
C LEU A 332 -13.79 16.46 -7.69
N PRO A 333 -13.46 17.74 -7.93
CA PRO A 333 -13.44 18.31 -9.29
C PRO A 333 -12.22 17.86 -10.11
N VAL A 334 -11.29 17.10 -9.50
CA VAL A 334 -10.02 16.69 -10.13
C VAL A 334 -10.00 15.18 -10.37
N SER A 335 -9.42 14.78 -11.49
CA SER A 335 -9.27 13.37 -11.89
C SER A 335 -7.83 12.85 -11.72
N GLN A 336 -6.88 13.72 -11.43
CA GLN A 336 -5.48 13.35 -11.22
C GLN A 336 -4.77 14.36 -10.32
N LEU A 337 -3.79 13.87 -9.57
CA LEU A 337 -2.81 14.66 -8.83
C LEU A 337 -1.44 14.40 -9.46
N THR A 338 -0.70 15.46 -9.75
CA THR A 338 0.67 15.35 -10.28
C THR A 338 1.67 15.82 -9.24
N GLY A 339 2.85 15.25 -9.26
CA GLY A 339 3.93 15.67 -8.39
C GLY A 339 5.29 15.33 -9.00
N GLN A 340 6.34 15.90 -8.43
CA GLN A 340 7.71 15.67 -8.88
C GLN A 340 8.41 14.68 -7.95
N LEU A 341 8.82 13.53 -8.50
CA LEU A 341 9.74 12.66 -7.79
C LEU A 341 11.15 13.24 -7.91
N GLY A 342 11.69 13.74 -6.79
CA GLY A 342 12.96 14.45 -6.73
C GLY A 342 14.16 13.68 -7.28
N GLY A 343 15.09 14.38 -7.95
CA GLY A 343 16.39 13.85 -8.34
C GLY A 343 16.45 13.03 -9.63
N LEU A 344 15.40 12.97 -10.44
CA LEU A 344 15.42 12.30 -11.75
C LEU A 344 15.32 13.34 -12.87
N ALA A 345 16.44 13.60 -13.53
CA ALA A 345 16.54 14.57 -14.63
C ALA A 345 15.92 14.10 -15.97
N ALA A 346 15.38 12.89 -16.07
CA ALA A 346 14.80 12.36 -17.31
C ALA A 346 13.55 11.54 -17.06
N PRO A 347 12.56 11.52 -18.00
CA PRO A 347 11.41 10.65 -17.90
C PRO A 347 11.89 9.20 -17.93
N ILE A 348 11.49 8.42 -16.93
CA ILE A 348 11.62 6.97 -17.01
C ILE A 348 10.49 6.49 -17.91
N ASP A 349 10.82 5.93 -19.08
CA ASP A 349 9.86 5.21 -19.91
C ASP A 349 9.14 4.17 -19.04
N TRP A 350 7.88 4.30 -18.86
CA TRP A 350 7.08 3.36 -18.09
C TRP A 350 6.37 2.37 -19.01
N PRO A 351 6.55 1.06 -18.85
CA PRO A 351 7.46 0.34 -17.94
C PRO A 351 8.92 0.37 -18.44
N PRO A 352 9.91 0.51 -17.56
CA PRO A 352 11.31 0.53 -17.97
C PRO A 352 11.64 -0.77 -18.71
N LYS A 353 12.20 -0.64 -19.92
CA LYS A 353 12.64 -1.79 -20.71
C LYS A 353 13.57 -2.66 -19.85
N ARG A 354 13.27 -3.95 -19.73
CA ARG A 354 14.14 -4.91 -19.05
C ARG A 354 15.52 -4.82 -19.72
N LYS A 355 16.55 -4.39 -19.00
CA LYS A 355 17.93 -4.61 -19.42
C LYS A 355 18.15 -6.12 -19.45
N THR A 356 18.16 -6.69 -20.64
CA THR A 356 18.65 -8.06 -20.86
C THR A 356 20.14 -8.03 -20.58
N THR A 357 20.55 -8.40 -19.38
CA THR A 357 21.94 -8.74 -19.10
C THR A 357 22.26 -10.00 -19.94
N LYS A 358 22.93 -9.79 -21.06
CA LYS A 358 23.57 -10.90 -21.77
C LYS A 358 24.55 -11.55 -20.80
N ARG A 359 24.23 -12.75 -20.37
CA ARG A 359 25.09 -13.60 -19.58
C ARG A 359 26.21 -14.07 -20.52
N THR A 360 27.34 -13.39 -20.52
CA THR A 360 28.56 -13.84 -21.17
C THR A 360 29.03 -15.09 -20.44
N THR A 361 28.75 -16.24 -21.02
CA THR A 361 29.33 -17.50 -20.57
C THR A 361 30.76 -17.54 -21.09
N THR A 362 31.70 -17.17 -20.26
CA THR A 362 33.13 -17.50 -20.48
C THR A 362 33.32 -18.99 -20.23
N LYS A 363 33.43 -19.72 -21.33
CA LYS A 363 33.89 -21.11 -21.29
C LYS A 363 35.37 -21.11 -20.91
N ASN A 364 35.70 -21.42 -19.69
CA ASN A 364 37.05 -21.79 -19.28
C ASN A 364 37.35 -23.19 -19.86
N LYS A 365 38.14 -23.21 -20.90
CA LYS A 365 38.83 -24.45 -21.37
C LYS A 365 39.95 -24.77 -20.37
N LYS A 366 39.74 -25.75 -19.49
CA LYS A 366 40.83 -26.40 -18.79
C LYS A 366 41.67 -27.19 -19.83
N LYS A 367 42.89 -26.73 -20.06
CA LYS A 367 43.95 -27.56 -20.69
C LYS A 367 44.44 -28.56 -19.64
N THR A 368 44.25 -29.82 -19.86
CA THR A 368 44.95 -30.92 -19.18
C THR A 368 46.30 -31.13 -19.87
N SER A 369 47.36 -30.73 -19.19
CA SER A 369 48.72 -31.24 -19.50
C SER A 369 48.94 -32.52 -18.67
N ARG A 370 49.04 -33.62 -19.41
CA ARG A 370 49.67 -34.88 -18.95
C ARG A 370 51.16 -34.72 -19.17
N GLU A 371 51.94 -34.75 -18.13
CA GLU A 371 53.35 -35.10 -18.15
C GLU A 371 53.53 -36.52 -17.60
N LEU A 372 54.14 -37.35 -18.50
CA LEU A 372 54.73 -38.65 -18.19
C LEU A 372 56.08 -38.40 -17.50
N VAL A 373 56.33 -39.06 -16.39
CA VAL A 373 57.69 -39.36 -15.93
C VAL A 373 57.73 -40.84 -15.64
N HIS A 374 58.68 -41.49 -16.34
CA HIS A 374 59.26 -42.78 -16.00
C HIS A 374 60.18 -42.63 -14.80
N ASP A 375 60.14 -43.51 -13.87
CA ASP A 375 61.06 -44.53 -13.34
C ASP A 375 60.46 -45.13 -12.07
#